data_e7e95494c92077f226382347caf56b4d
#
_entry.id   e7e95494c92077f226382347caf56b4d
#
_cell.length_a   1.000
_cell.length_b   1.000
_cell.length_c   1.000
_cell.angle_alpha   90.00
_cell.angle_beta   90.00
_cell.angle_gamma   90.00
#
_symmetry.space_group_name_H-M   'P 1'
#
loop_
_entity.id
_entity.type
_entity.pdbx_description
1 polymer ?
#
loop_
_entity_poly.entity_id
_entity_poly.type
_entity_poly.pdbx_seq_one_letter_code
_entity_poly.pdbx_strand_id
1 'polypeptide(L)'
;LATNVMLASNKPKLVAPAMNTNMWKNKAVQNNIKNLKKLGVTVLLPQSGKLACRTEGKGKLMDVDLIVDNLNFFFSEKKLHGINAIVTAGPSIERIDPIRFIGNFSSGLQGYEIAETLSFFGAKTTLISGPTKISPPSNVELISVESSDEFLKKSIEKLPVDIYISVAAISDWKARNISKNKLKK
;
A
#
# COMPACT_ATOMS: atom_id res chain seq x y z
N LEU A 1 18.22 12.68 26.94
CA LEU A 1 18.81 13.30 25.73
C LEU A 1 17.79 13.39 24.58
N ALA A 2 17.20 12.27 24.13
CA ALA A 2 16.27 12.28 22.98
C ALA A 2 15.09 13.26 23.15
N THR A 3 14.45 13.27 24.32
CA THR A 3 13.32 14.16 24.61
C THR A 3 13.73 15.65 24.45
N ASN A 4 14.89 16.03 25.01
CA ASN A 4 15.37 17.41 24.93
C ASN A 4 15.69 17.82 23.48
N VAL A 5 16.30 16.93 22.69
CA VAL A 5 16.57 17.15 21.26
C VAL A 5 15.26 17.34 20.48
N MET A 6 14.28 16.49 20.75
CA MET A 6 12.96 16.59 20.10
C MET A 6 12.22 17.88 20.42
N LEU A 7 12.31 18.35 21.67
CA LEU A 7 11.67 19.61 22.10
C LEU A 7 12.39 20.84 21.56
N ALA A 8 13.72 20.82 21.56
CA ALA A 8 14.53 21.95 21.12
C ALA A 8 14.61 22.13 19.59
N SER A 9 14.33 21.08 18.81
CA SER A 9 14.43 21.13 17.36
C SER A 9 13.14 21.61 16.71
N ASN A 10 13.25 22.55 15.75
CA ASN A 10 12.17 22.98 14.86
C ASN A 10 12.16 22.22 13.52
N LYS A 11 13.07 21.25 13.32
CA LYS A 11 13.16 20.47 12.09
C LYS A 11 12.09 19.37 12.05
N PRO A 12 11.71 18.89 10.85
CA PRO A 12 10.85 17.72 10.71
C PRO A 12 11.39 16.53 11.51
N LYS A 13 10.52 15.77 12.12
CA LYS A 13 10.88 14.68 13.03
C LYS A 13 10.28 13.36 12.55
N LEU A 14 11.13 12.34 12.52
CA LEU A 14 10.72 10.97 12.23
C LEU A 14 11.20 10.07 13.39
N VAL A 15 10.34 9.19 13.88
CA VAL A 15 10.65 8.25 14.95
C VAL A 15 10.24 6.83 14.56
N ALA A 16 11.11 5.87 14.85
CA ALA A 16 10.87 4.43 14.67
C ALA A 16 10.86 3.75 16.05
N PRO A 17 9.70 3.62 16.71
CA PRO A 17 9.63 3.02 18.05
C PRO A 17 9.84 1.51 17.98
N ALA A 18 10.57 0.99 18.99
CA ALA A 18 10.70 -0.44 19.26
C ALA A 18 10.53 -0.70 20.75
N MET A 19 9.75 -1.69 21.12
CA MET A 19 9.49 -2.03 22.52
C MET A 19 8.85 -3.42 22.65
N ASN A 20 8.76 -3.91 23.87
CA ASN A 20 8.00 -5.12 24.17
C ASN A 20 6.52 -4.98 23.75
N THR A 21 5.89 -6.08 23.35
CA THR A 21 4.50 -6.12 22.88
C THR A 21 3.50 -5.57 23.90
N ASN A 22 3.70 -5.86 25.21
CA ASN A 22 2.80 -5.33 26.23
C ASN A 22 2.94 -3.82 26.40
N MET A 23 4.17 -3.30 26.28
CA MET A 23 4.41 -1.85 26.24
C MET A 23 3.73 -1.23 25.04
N TRP A 24 3.88 -1.83 23.84
CA TRP A 24 3.24 -1.32 22.63
C TRP A 24 1.70 -1.27 22.75
N LYS A 25 1.09 -2.32 23.34
CA LYS A 25 -0.37 -2.39 23.56
C LYS A 25 -0.88 -1.48 24.68
N ASN A 26 0.01 -0.95 25.52
CA ASN A 26 -0.38 -0.12 26.65
C ASN A 26 -1.08 1.18 26.16
N LYS A 27 -2.22 1.51 26.79
CA LYS A 27 -3.02 2.69 26.42
C LYS A 27 -2.22 4.00 26.50
N ALA A 28 -1.34 4.14 27.48
CA ALA A 28 -0.50 5.33 27.61
C ALA A 28 0.45 5.49 26.41
N VAL A 29 1.09 4.40 25.97
CA VAL A 29 1.98 4.40 24.79
C VAL A 29 1.16 4.74 23.53
N GLN A 30 0.00 4.12 23.33
CA GLN A 30 -0.85 4.41 22.17
C GLN A 30 -1.33 5.88 22.16
N ASN A 31 -1.64 6.45 23.33
CA ASN A 31 -1.99 7.87 23.44
C ASN A 31 -0.79 8.77 23.12
N ASN A 32 0.42 8.43 23.59
CA ASN A 32 1.63 9.17 23.27
C ASN A 32 1.94 9.14 21.77
N ILE A 33 1.77 7.99 21.10
CA ILE A 33 1.91 7.88 19.64
C ILE A 33 0.90 8.79 18.91
N LYS A 34 -0.36 8.79 19.35
CA LYS A 34 -1.38 9.71 18.79
C LYS A 34 -1.00 11.18 18.97
N ASN A 35 -0.50 11.53 20.15
CA ASN A 35 -0.07 12.90 20.46
C ASN A 35 1.14 13.31 19.60
N LEU A 36 2.14 12.44 19.44
CA LEU A 36 3.28 12.71 18.57
C LEU A 36 2.84 12.99 17.12
N LYS A 37 1.90 12.17 16.60
CA LYS A 37 1.34 12.40 15.26
C LYS A 37 0.61 13.74 15.15
N LYS A 38 -0.19 14.12 16.17
CA LYS A 38 -0.87 15.44 16.22
C LYS A 38 0.12 16.61 16.23
N LEU A 39 1.29 16.40 16.79
CA LEU A 39 2.38 17.40 16.83
C LEU A 39 3.24 17.39 15.54
N GLY A 40 2.81 16.69 14.48
CA GLY A 40 3.51 16.64 13.20
C GLY A 40 4.73 15.71 13.16
N VAL A 41 4.90 14.83 14.17
CA VAL A 41 5.98 13.85 14.15
C VAL A 41 5.57 12.65 13.30
N THR A 42 6.39 12.30 12.32
CA THR A 42 6.21 11.07 11.53
C THR A 42 6.61 9.86 12.38
N VAL A 43 5.68 8.92 12.57
CA VAL A 43 5.92 7.72 13.39
C VAL A 43 5.84 6.48 12.52
N LEU A 44 6.99 5.82 12.32
CA LEU A 44 7.06 4.51 11.67
C LEU A 44 6.56 3.43 12.65
N LEU A 45 5.60 2.64 12.21
CA LEU A 45 4.98 1.65 13.10
C LEU A 45 5.89 0.43 13.27
N PRO A 46 6.01 -0.13 14.49
CA PRO A 46 6.78 -1.34 14.71
C PRO A 46 6.15 -2.54 14.03
N GLN A 47 7.01 -3.47 13.60
CA GLN A 47 6.61 -4.73 12.99
C GLN A 47 6.27 -5.79 14.04
N SER A 48 5.69 -6.90 13.56
CA SER A 48 5.51 -8.13 14.33
C SER A 48 6.68 -9.06 14.08
N GLY A 49 7.08 -9.82 15.12
CA GLY A 49 8.15 -10.82 15.04
C GLY A 49 8.78 -11.11 16.40
N LYS A 50 9.90 -11.83 16.36
CA LYS A 50 10.68 -12.13 17.58
C LYS A 50 11.31 -10.86 18.14
N LEU A 51 11.12 -10.63 19.42
CA LEU A 51 11.65 -9.49 20.16
C LEU A 51 12.92 -9.87 20.93
N ALA A 52 13.72 -8.90 21.33
CA ALA A 52 14.93 -9.11 22.12
C ALA A 52 14.64 -9.84 23.47
N CYS A 53 13.43 -9.68 24.01
CA CYS A 53 12.97 -10.38 25.22
C CYS A 53 12.48 -11.82 24.95
N ARG A 54 12.79 -12.40 23.79
CA ARG A 54 12.43 -13.77 23.35
C ARG A 54 10.91 -14.04 23.24
N THR A 55 10.08 -13.03 23.35
CA THR A 55 8.64 -13.13 23.03
C THR A 55 8.38 -12.79 21.57
N GLU A 56 7.25 -13.22 21.04
CA GLU A 56 6.81 -12.89 19.69
C GLU A 56 5.58 -11.97 19.72
N GLY A 57 5.57 -10.97 18.86
CA GLY A 57 4.45 -10.05 18.76
C GLY A 57 4.81 -8.71 18.15
N LYS A 58 3.86 -7.77 18.18
CA LYS A 58 4.05 -6.42 17.64
C LYS A 58 4.90 -5.58 18.60
N GLY A 59 5.93 -4.95 18.08
CA GLY A 59 6.87 -4.13 18.86
C GLY A 59 8.30 -4.21 18.36
N LYS A 60 8.59 -5.11 17.40
CA LYS A 60 9.90 -5.22 16.73
C LYS A 60 10.19 -3.92 15.98
N LEU A 61 11.45 -3.45 16.04
CA LEU A 61 11.89 -2.35 15.18
C LEU A 61 11.59 -2.69 13.72
N MET A 62 11.12 -1.71 12.98
CA MET A 62 10.98 -1.82 11.51
C MET A 62 12.33 -2.22 10.90
N ASP A 63 12.31 -3.06 9.89
CA ASP A 63 13.53 -3.49 9.21
C ASP A 63 14.28 -2.28 8.64
N VAL A 64 15.63 -2.34 8.69
CA VAL A 64 16.48 -1.17 8.40
C VAL A 64 16.25 -0.65 6.99
N ASP A 65 16.11 -1.53 6.00
CA ASP A 65 15.87 -1.16 4.61
C ASP A 65 14.56 -0.36 4.49
N LEU A 66 13.49 -0.80 5.16
CA LEU A 66 12.22 -0.07 5.19
C LEU A 66 12.32 1.28 5.93
N ILE A 67 13.19 1.39 6.96
CA ILE A 67 13.45 2.69 7.60
C ILE A 67 14.14 3.63 6.62
N VAL A 68 15.13 3.14 5.86
CA VAL A 68 15.84 3.92 4.83
C VAL A 68 14.89 4.38 3.73
N ASP A 69 14.03 3.50 3.24
CA ASP A 69 13.01 3.85 2.24
C ASP A 69 12.05 4.93 2.75
N ASN A 70 11.59 4.79 4.00
CA ASN A 70 10.75 5.82 4.64
C ASN A 70 11.51 7.14 4.85
N LEU A 71 12.81 7.12 5.15
CA LEU A 71 13.63 8.33 5.24
C LEU A 71 13.77 9.01 3.86
N ASN A 72 14.07 8.23 2.83
CA ASN A 72 14.14 8.73 1.46
C ASN A 72 12.82 9.36 1.03
N PHE A 73 11.71 8.69 1.33
CA PHE A 73 10.36 9.23 1.11
C PHE A 73 10.12 10.51 1.91
N PHE A 74 10.52 10.55 3.19
CA PHE A 74 10.33 11.69 4.07
C PHE A 74 11.07 12.95 3.59
N PHE A 75 12.28 12.79 3.05
CA PHE A 75 13.11 13.87 2.53
C PHE A 75 12.93 14.14 1.03
N SER A 76 12.17 13.30 0.30
CA SER A 76 11.94 13.52 -1.12
C SER A 76 11.17 14.82 -1.38
N GLU A 77 11.49 15.47 -2.48
CA GLU A 77 10.74 16.62 -2.96
C GLU A 77 9.35 16.19 -3.46
N LYS A 78 8.30 16.69 -2.84
CA LYS A 78 6.91 16.32 -3.14
C LYS A 78 6.35 17.11 -4.33
N LYS A 79 6.95 16.94 -5.52
CA LYS A 79 6.56 17.65 -6.75
C LYS A 79 5.11 17.43 -7.17
N LEU A 80 4.51 16.31 -6.77
CA LEU A 80 3.12 15.94 -7.07
C LEU A 80 2.20 16.09 -5.86
N HIS A 81 2.59 16.91 -4.88
CA HIS A 81 1.72 17.18 -3.72
C HIS A 81 0.39 17.80 -4.17
N GLY A 82 -0.72 17.27 -3.68
CA GLY A 82 -2.07 17.72 -4.05
C GLY A 82 -2.65 17.03 -5.30
N ILE A 83 -1.85 16.26 -6.03
CA ILE A 83 -2.28 15.49 -7.22
C ILE A 83 -2.90 14.17 -6.77
N ASN A 84 -4.06 13.81 -7.33
CA ASN A 84 -4.69 12.51 -7.18
C ASN A 84 -4.39 11.67 -8.43
N ALA A 85 -3.93 10.45 -8.21
CA ALA A 85 -3.57 9.55 -9.30
C ALA A 85 -4.21 8.17 -9.16
N ILE A 86 -4.61 7.59 -10.29
CA ILE A 86 -4.99 6.19 -10.41
C ILE A 86 -3.98 5.48 -11.31
N VAL A 87 -3.58 4.30 -10.89
CA VAL A 87 -2.80 3.35 -11.71
C VAL A 87 -3.54 2.03 -11.74
N THR A 88 -3.72 1.44 -12.92
CA THR A 88 -4.23 0.06 -13.02
C THR A 88 -3.06 -0.91 -13.25
N ALA A 89 -3.10 -2.10 -12.65
CA ALA A 89 -2.02 -3.08 -12.75
C ALA A 89 -2.52 -4.52 -12.73
N GLY A 90 -1.64 -5.43 -13.13
CA GLY A 90 -1.93 -6.87 -13.12
C GLY A 90 -2.90 -7.30 -14.22
N PRO A 91 -3.23 -8.60 -14.30
CA PRO A 91 -4.16 -9.13 -15.28
C PRO A 91 -5.62 -8.98 -14.83
N SER A 92 -6.57 -8.92 -15.79
CA SER A 92 -7.94 -9.31 -15.49
C SER A 92 -8.11 -10.81 -15.62
N ILE A 93 -9.07 -11.36 -14.89
CA ILE A 93 -9.50 -12.76 -14.93
C ILE A 93 -10.99 -12.80 -15.28
N GLU A 94 -11.30 -13.35 -16.45
CA GLU A 94 -12.67 -13.50 -16.91
C GLU A 94 -13.14 -14.94 -16.71
N ARG A 95 -13.95 -15.18 -15.70
CA ARG A 95 -14.37 -16.53 -15.33
C ARG A 95 -15.28 -17.16 -16.39
N ILE A 96 -15.03 -18.41 -16.70
CA ILE A 96 -15.90 -19.28 -17.52
C ILE A 96 -16.78 -20.13 -16.59
N ASP A 97 -16.17 -20.68 -15.54
CA ASP A 97 -16.81 -21.47 -14.50
C ASP A 97 -15.97 -21.37 -13.20
N PRO A 98 -16.31 -22.03 -12.09
CA PRO A 98 -15.54 -21.92 -10.84
C PRO A 98 -14.07 -22.33 -10.94
N ILE A 99 -13.65 -22.99 -12.01
CA ILE A 99 -12.30 -23.55 -12.15
C ILE A 99 -11.53 -22.90 -13.31
N ARG A 100 -12.22 -22.53 -14.39
CA ARG A 100 -11.60 -22.04 -15.64
C ARG A 100 -11.88 -20.57 -15.86
N PHE A 101 -10.89 -19.90 -16.40
CA PHE A 101 -10.97 -18.49 -16.74
C PHE A 101 -10.14 -18.17 -18.00
N ILE A 102 -10.41 -17.00 -18.58
CA ILE A 102 -9.58 -16.36 -19.60
C ILE A 102 -8.85 -15.22 -18.92
N GLY A 103 -7.58 -15.02 -19.23
CA GLY A 103 -6.79 -13.92 -18.69
C GLY A 103 -5.45 -13.82 -19.39
N ASN A 104 -4.78 -12.70 -19.20
CA ASN A 104 -3.46 -12.42 -19.76
C ASN A 104 -2.37 -12.73 -18.75
N PHE A 105 -1.18 -13.13 -19.21
CA PHE A 105 0.00 -13.19 -18.36
C PHE A 105 0.46 -11.77 -18.04
N SER A 106 0.44 -11.41 -16.77
CA SER A 106 0.98 -10.14 -16.29
C SER A 106 1.47 -10.29 -14.85
N SER A 107 2.67 -9.82 -14.57
CA SER A 107 3.18 -9.76 -13.20
C SER A 107 2.59 -8.57 -12.42
N GLY A 108 2.14 -7.53 -13.11
CA GLY A 108 1.71 -6.26 -12.51
C GLY A 108 2.87 -5.32 -12.13
N LEU A 109 4.14 -5.76 -12.24
CA LEU A 109 5.31 -5.05 -11.72
C LEU A 109 5.36 -3.59 -12.18
N GLN A 110 5.20 -3.33 -13.46
CA GLN A 110 5.27 -1.98 -14.01
C GLN A 110 4.26 -1.02 -13.35
N GLY A 111 3.01 -1.46 -13.16
CA GLY A 111 1.98 -0.62 -12.52
C GLY A 111 2.27 -0.37 -11.04
N TYR A 112 2.81 -1.37 -10.33
CA TYR A 112 3.21 -1.21 -8.92
C TYR A 112 4.35 -0.20 -8.77
N GLU A 113 5.41 -0.30 -9.60
CA GLU A 113 6.54 0.65 -9.61
C GLU A 113 6.11 2.08 -9.96
N ILE A 114 5.20 2.24 -10.93
CA ILE A 114 4.64 3.54 -11.27
C ILE A 114 3.84 4.12 -10.09
N ALA A 115 2.98 3.31 -9.46
CA ALA A 115 2.18 3.75 -8.32
C ALA A 115 3.06 4.16 -7.13
N GLU A 116 4.12 3.39 -6.86
CA GLU A 116 5.11 3.73 -5.84
C GLU A 116 5.82 5.04 -6.15
N THR A 117 6.28 5.21 -7.38
CA THR A 117 6.97 6.42 -7.84
C THR A 117 6.08 7.66 -7.73
N LEU A 118 4.83 7.60 -8.16
CA LEU A 118 3.87 8.70 -8.02
C LEU A 118 3.65 9.07 -6.55
N SER A 119 3.48 8.06 -5.70
CA SER A 119 3.35 8.26 -4.26
C SER A 119 4.62 8.84 -3.65
N PHE A 120 5.80 8.38 -4.09
CA PHE A 120 7.10 8.91 -3.65
C PHE A 120 7.22 10.41 -3.93
N PHE A 121 6.77 10.88 -5.07
CA PHE A 121 6.71 12.31 -5.42
C PHE A 121 5.53 13.05 -4.78
N GLY A 122 4.73 12.41 -3.94
CA GLY A 122 3.71 13.05 -3.12
C GLY A 122 2.30 13.04 -3.68
N ALA A 123 2.04 12.35 -4.78
CA ALA A 123 0.68 12.15 -5.27
C ALA A 123 -0.11 11.23 -4.33
N LYS A 124 -1.39 11.52 -4.13
CA LYS A 124 -2.33 10.60 -3.51
C LYS A 124 -2.69 9.53 -4.53
N THR A 125 -2.05 8.36 -4.43
CA THR A 125 -2.11 7.33 -5.44
C THR A 125 -3.02 6.18 -5.02
N THR A 126 -3.95 5.80 -5.90
CA THR A 126 -4.78 4.61 -5.82
C THR A 126 -4.31 3.61 -6.88
N LEU A 127 -3.97 2.40 -6.45
CA LEU A 127 -3.60 1.28 -7.32
C LEU A 127 -4.77 0.31 -7.42
N ILE A 128 -5.37 0.19 -8.61
CA ILE A 128 -6.41 -0.80 -8.89
C ILE A 128 -5.72 -2.00 -9.54
N SER A 129 -5.68 -3.13 -8.85
CA SER A 129 -4.89 -4.28 -9.30
C SER A 129 -5.69 -5.55 -9.40
N GLY A 130 -5.52 -6.23 -10.52
CA GLY A 130 -5.84 -7.65 -10.66
C GLY A 130 -4.93 -8.52 -9.79
N PRO A 131 -5.13 -9.85 -9.78
CA PRO A 131 -4.37 -10.75 -8.92
C PRO A 131 -2.88 -10.76 -9.28
N THR A 132 -2.04 -10.39 -8.32
CA THR A 132 -0.57 -10.43 -8.41
C THR A 132 0.01 -11.03 -7.13
N LYS A 133 1.30 -11.36 -7.17
CA LYS A 133 2.07 -11.81 -5.99
C LYS A 133 2.89 -10.68 -5.36
N ILE A 134 2.79 -9.46 -5.88
CA ILE A 134 3.57 -8.31 -5.43
C ILE A 134 2.88 -7.68 -4.22
N SER A 135 3.65 -7.38 -3.19
CA SER A 135 3.16 -6.61 -2.05
C SER A 135 2.93 -5.15 -2.44
N PRO A 136 1.80 -4.55 -2.05
CA PRO A 136 1.53 -3.16 -2.39
C PRO A 136 2.50 -2.22 -1.68
N PRO A 137 2.89 -1.10 -2.32
CA PRO A 137 3.70 -0.06 -1.69
C PRO A 137 3.00 0.55 -0.47
N SER A 138 3.79 0.94 0.55
CA SER A 138 3.27 1.34 1.87
C SER A 138 2.35 2.56 1.86
N ASN A 139 2.52 3.46 0.89
CA ASN A 139 1.83 4.75 0.82
C ASN A 139 0.83 4.82 -0.34
N VAL A 140 0.41 3.68 -0.87
CA VAL A 140 -0.53 3.55 -1.98
C VAL A 140 -1.80 2.87 -1.49
N GLU A 141 -2.96 3.42 -1.84
CA GLU A 141 -4.25 2.77 -1.60
C GLU A 141 -4.43 1.64 -2.61
N LEU A 142 -4.44 0.37 -2.15
CA LEU A 142 -4.72 -0.77 -3.02
C LEU A 142 -6.20 -1.09 -3.07
N ILE A 143 -6.75 -1.21 -4.27
CA ILE A 143 -8.07 -1.79 -4.56
C ILE A 143 -7.86 -3.06 -5.39
N SER A 144 -8.14 -4.20 -4.79
CA SER A 144 -8.07 -5.48 -5.48
C SER A 144 -9.34 -5.73 -6.28
N VAL A 145 -9.17 -6.13 -7.54
CA VAL A 145 -10.24 -6.47 -8.48
C VAL A 145 -9.89 -7.77 -9.21
N GLU A 146 -10.86 -8.36 -9.88
CA GLU A 146 -10.62 -9.60 -10.62
C GLU A 146 -10.94 -9.43 -12.11
N SER A 147 -12.14 -8.95 -12.45
CA SER A 147 -12.62 -8.87 -13.83
C SER A 147 -12.44 -7.47 -14.45
N SER A 148 -12.48 -7.41 -15.79
CA SER A 148 -12.47 -6.14 -16.54
C SER A 148 -13.60 -5.19 -16.12
N ASP A 149 -14.79 -5.74 -15.84
CA ASP A 149 -15.95 -4.97 -15.38
C ASP A 149 -15.69 -4.33 -14.00
N GLU A 150 -14.98 -5.05 -13.09
CA GLU A 150 -14.57 -4.51 -11.79
C GLU A 150 -13.50 -3.43 -11.93
N PHE A 151 -12.50 -3.62 -12.83
CA PHE A 151 -11.53 -2.58 -13.15
C PHE A 151 -12.22 -1.28 -13.58
N LEU A 152 -13.16 -1.37 -14.53
CA LEU A 152 -13.91 -0.22 -15.03
C LEU A 152 -14.73 0.44 -13.91
N LYS A 153 -15.50 -0.36 -13.16
CA LYS A 153 -16.34 0.13 -12.07
C LYS A 153 -15.51 0.87 -11.01
N LYS A 154 -14.39 0.26 -10.55
CA LYS A 154 -13.54 0.87 -9.53
C LYS A 154 -12.79 2.10 -10.03
N SER A 155 -12.43 2.13 -11.31
CA SER A 155 -11.86 3.31 -11.93
C SER A 155 -12.86 4.47 -11.93
N ILE A 156 -14.10 4.23 -12.34
CA ILE A 156 -15.15 5.26 -12.38
C ILE A 156 -15.50 5.77 -10.98
N GLU A 157 -15.58 4.87 -9.98
CA GLU A 157 -15.87 5.24 -8.57
C GLU A 157 -14.82 6.21 -7.97
N LYS A 158 -13.61 6.23 -8.54
CA LYS A 158 -12.50 7.08 -8.04
C LYS A 158 -12.31 8.37 -8.83
N LEU A 159 -13.06 8.60 -9.88
CA LEU A 159 -13.03 9.86 -10.64
C LEU A 159 -13.77 10.98 -9.88
N PRO A 160 -13.38 12.28 -10.07
CA PRO A 160 -12.29 12.73 -10.91
C PRO A 160 -10.90 12.60 -10.32
N VAL A 161 -9.87 12.42 -11.17
CA VAL A 161 -8.45 12.42 -10.78
C VAL A 161 -7.63 13.25 -11.78
N ASP A 162 -6.44 13.67 -11.36
CA ASP A 162 -5.54 14.47 -12.17
C ASP A 162 -4.72 13.61 -13.13
N ILE A 163 -4.37 12.38 -12.69
CA ILE A 163 -3.55 11.43 -13.46
C ILE A 163 -4.24 10.07 -13.48
N TYR A 164 -4.40 9.49 -14.66
CA TYR A 164 -4.86 8.11 -14.85
C TYR A 164 -3.88 7.35 -15.73
N ILE A 165 -3.25 6.29 -15.21
CA ILE A 165 -2.26 5.48 -15.92
C ILE A 165 -2.78 4.04 -16.05
N SER A 166 -3.08 3.64 -17.28
CA SER A 166 -3.58 2.30 -17.60
C SER A 166 -2.43 1.37 -17.96
N VAL A 167 -2.10 0.42 -17.07
CA VAL A 167 -1.02 -0.56 -17.24
C VAL A 167 -1.54 -1.99 -17.05
N ALA A 168 -2.79 -2.17 -16.61
CA ALA A 168 -3.39 -3.47 -16.44
C ALA A 168 -3.49 -4.24 -17.77
N ALA A 169 -3.21 -5.54 -17.73
CA ALA A 169 -3.39 -6.43 -18.86
C ALA A 169 -4.84 -6.95 -18.89
N ILE A 170 -5.73 -6.12 -19.40
CA ILE A 170 -7.16 -6.44 -19.49
C ILE A 170 -7.39 -7.47 -20.62
N SER A 171 -8.23 -8.47 -20.37
CA SER A 171 -8.62 -9.47 -21.36
C SER A 171 -9.62 -8.86 -22.36
N ASP A 172 -9.37 -9.09 -23.65
CA ASP A 172 -10.27 -8.70 -24.73
C ASP A 172 -11.49 -9.63 -24.87
N TRP A 173 -11.42 -10.79 -24.21
CA TRP A 173 -12.43 -11.84 -24.32
C TRP A 173 -13.00 -12.18 -22.95
N LYS A 174 -14.32 -12.38 -22.89
CA LYS A 174 -15.02 -12.90 -21.72
C LYS A 174 -16.12 -13.87 -22.12
N ALA A 175 -16.45 -14.80 -21.24
CA ALA A 175 -17.57 -15.71 -21.46
C ALA A 175 -18.89 -14.92 -21.45
N ARG A 176 -19.76 -15.18 -22.43
CA ARG A 176 -21.09 -14.54 -22.49
C ARG A 176 -21.93 -14.86 -21.25
N ASN A 177 -21.83 -16.12 -20.76
CA ASN A 177 -22.49 -16.58 -19.54
C ASN A 177 -21.49 -17.33 -18.67
N ILE A 178 -21.39 -16.94 -17.43
CA ILE A 178 -20.55 -17.62 -16.43
C ILE A 178 -21.37 -18.77 -15.83
N SER A 179 -20.82 -19.99 -15.91
CA SER A 179 -21.45 -21.15 -15.30
C SER A 179 -21.20 -21.18 -13.80
N LYS A 180 -22.26 -21.42 -13.00
CA LYS A 180 -22.14 -21.63 -11.55
C LYS A 180 -21.51 -22.97 -11.18
N ASN A 181 -21.51 -23.94 -12.09
CA ASN A 181 -20.95 -25.26 -11.90
C ASN A 181 -19.85 -25.52 -12.92
N LYS A 182 -18.88 -26.38 -12.56
CA LYS A 182 -17.87 -26.87 -13.51
C LYS A 182 -18.55 -27.41 -14.76
N LEU A 183 -18.25 -26.86 -15.91
CA LEU A 183 -18.76 -27.38 -17.18
C LEU A 183 -18.20 -28.79 -17.42
N LYS A 184 -19.07 -29.75 -17.66
CA LYS A 184 -18.68 -31.09 -18.08
C LYS A 184 -18.30 -31.07 -19.57
N LYS A 185 -17.41 -31.99 -19.96
CA LYS A 185 -17.11 -32.25 -21.37
C LYS A 185 -18.33 -32.80 -22.07
#